data_eb080f817234871e41cd1cec80e90f51
#
_entry.id   eb080f817234871e41cd1cec80e90f51
#
_cell.length_a   1.000
_cell.length_b   1.000
_cell.length_c   1.000
_cell.angle_alpha   90.00
_cell.angle_beta   90.00
_cell.angle_gamma   90.00
#
_symmetry.space_group_name_H-M   'P 1'
#
loop_
_entity.id
_entity.type
_entity.pdbx_description
1 polymer ?
#
loop_
_entity_poly.entity_id
_entity_poly.type
_entity_poly.pdbx_seq_one_letter_code
_entity_poly.pdbx_strand_id
1 'polypeptide(L)'
;MQSTFSGLNTMVNGIYTQRLGLNTVGHNISNSNTEGYSRQTAHAAATPSSEVYTLAGASQVGNGSTVTSVIRARDIYADRQYWKENSTDGYYNGKANNYAKIESIFNDSDNSGVQDAMEKFYQAWQDCSTTASSDTSRQNVINAGQNFAQSLQIAAKQTKEQIDSLYDDISLSVVKMNRLMGQVVELNKNIAGIEATGAHANDLRDQRDLIVDQLTSMTDITVYESANGMYTLVSNGTTLVNGITKVDLEMSAPKNNTTYSLSDYDIMIKQTGTVYTPGNGELKAQFEAVAEDKGYIDQVANMAAFMFTTMNDQHKAGYGIDGSKDKPFGNANAKDNATTGLNFYGERDKAFQWDAKTGKLAVYDVNTGAKEELSGMQILEILTVNSELTATDGHKKLATRSGERDENGNLLFKTATGTTTKISTTTQTEAKTDKNGDVLYMALDGGTTTNVKLAKKDANGDPLFLHKDVEIDDHGKPLAVDVNGTADGSNAVWVAALFNCERDKTSPEVNGTDRLIGNGSLYSYYNTSMTTMGSD
;
A
#
# COMPACT_ATOMS: atom_id res chain seq x y z
N MET A 1 -57.53 4.99 -64.21
CA MET A 1 -57.90 6.41 -64.08
C MET A 1 -57.19 7.01 -62.89
N GLN A 2 -56.35 7.98 -63.14
CA GLN A 2 -55.70 8.71 -62.01
C GLN A 2 -56.79 9.55 -61.33
N SER A 3 -56.85 9.50 -60.01
CA SER A 3 -57.75 10.41 -59.25
C SER A 3 -57.33 11.85 -59.53
N THR A 4 -58.31 12.74 -59.77
CA THR A 4 -58.09 14.20 -59.89
C THR A 4 -57.38 14.81 -58.70
N PHE A 5 -57.31 14.09 -57.60
CA PHE A 5 -56.64 14.51 -56.38
C PHE A 5 -55.18 13.95 -56.24
N SER A 6 -54.63 13.22 -57.23
CA SER A 6 -53.30 12.63 -57.14
C SER A 6 -52.19 13.68 -56.98
N GLY A 7 -52.30 14.81 -57.70
CA GLY A 7 -51.36 15.95 -57.56
C GLY A 7 -51.45 16.63 -56.19
N LEU A 8 -52.65 16.71 -55.59
CA LEU A 8 -52.84 17.24 -54.25
C LEU A 8 -52.18 16.31 -53.21
N ASN A 9 -52.39 15.00 -53.35
CA ASN A 9 -51.70 14.01 -52.43
C ASN A 9 -50.19 14.09 -52.53
N THR A 10 -49.66 14.26 -53.75
CA THR A 10 -48.21 14.46 -53.94
C THR A 10 -47.67 15.69 -53.19
N MET A 11 -48.41 16.85 -53.27
CA MET A 11 -48.05 18.06 -52.52
C MET A 11 -48.20 17.88 -51.03
N VAL A 12 -49.26 17.24 -50.55
CA VAL A 12 -49.49 16.96 -49.12
C VAL A 12 -48.38 16.10 -48.58
N ASN A 13 -47.96 15.02 -49.26
CA ASN A 13 -46.83 14.17 -48.85
C ASN A 13 -45.55 14.97 -48.77
N GLY A 14 -45.27 15.86 -49.74
CA GLY A 14 -44.11 16.75 -49.70
C GLY A 14 -44.12 17.70 -48.48
N ILE A 15 -45.29 18.30 -48.18
CA ILE A 15 -45.46 19.18 -47.01
C ILE A 15 -45.24 18.41 -45.71
N TYR A 16 -45.79 17.21 -45.57
CA TYR A 16 -45.55 16.38 -44.37
C TYR A 16 -44.09 16.01 -44.21
N THR A 17 -43.39 15.67 -45.30
CA THR A 17 -41.96 15.35 -45.28
C THR A 17 -41.14 16.55 -44.79
N GLN A 18 -41.39 17.76 -45.36
CA GLN A 18 -40.68 18.98 -44.97
C GLN A 18 -41.01 19.41 -43.53
N ARG A 19 -42.26 19.27 -43.10
CA ARG A 19 -42.68 19.57 -41.72
C ARG A 19 -41.98 18.68 -40.71
N LEU A 20 -41.83 17.35 -41.00
CA LEU A 20 -41.14 16.45 -40.13
C LEU A 20 -39.61 16.77 -40.07
N GLY A 21 -39.03 17.16 -41.20
CA GLY A 21 -37.63 17.65 -41.25
C GLY A 21 -37.45 18.90 -40.37
N LEU A 22 -38.36 19.89 -40.47
CA LEU A 22 -38.32 21.09 -39.62
C LEU A 22 -38.51 20.77 -38.13
N ASN A 23 -39.40 19.86 -37.80
CA ASN A 23 -39.59 19.41 -36.42
C ASN A 23 -38.32 18.76 -35.88
N THR A 24 -37.62 17.92 -36.67
CA THR A 24 -36.35 17.30 -36.31
C THR A 24 -35.25 18.34 -36.09
N VAL A 25 -35.19 19.39 -36.95
CA VAL A 25 -34.26 20.50 -36.75
C VAL A 25 -34.57 21.27 -35.47
N GLY A 26 -35.83 21.58 -35.21
CA GLY A 26 -36.29 22.25 -33.99
C GLY A 26 -35.93 21.43 -32.73
N HIS A 27 -36.11 20.11 -32.79
CA HIS A 27 -35.71 19.18 -31.72
C HIS A 27 -34.21 19.20 -31.48
N ASN A 28 -33.40 19.17 -32.55
CA ASN A 28 -31.93 19.27 -32.46
C ASN A 28 -31.49 20.59 -31.83
N ILE A 29 -32.08 21.72 -32.20
CA ILE A 29 -31.75 23.05 -31.66
C ILE A 29 -32.12 23.11 -30.16
N SER A 30 -33.29 22.63 -29.80
CA SER A 30 -33.77 22.64 -28.41
C SER A 30 -32.91 21.79 -27.49
N ASN A 31 -32.30 20.71 -27.99
CA ASN A 31 -31.46 19.78 -27.23
C ASN A 31 -29.96 19.96 -27.49
N SER A 32 -29.53 21.03 -28.14
CA SER A 32 -28.12 21.24 -28.48
C SER A 32 -27.16 21.29 -27.29
N ASN A 33 -27.68 21.66 -26.10
CA ASN A 33 -26.93 21.71 -24.81
C ASN A 33 -27.33 20.57 -23.86
N THR A 34 -28.14 19.61 -24.32
CA THR A 34 -28.50 18.45 -23.49
C THR A 34 -27.36 17.43 -23.53
N GLU A 35 -26.81 17.07 -22.36
CA GLU A 35 -25.76 16.07 -22.27
C GLU A 35 -26.24 14.72 -22.82
N GLY A 36 -25.38 14.06 -23.60
CA GLY A 36 -25.67 12.77 -24.21
C GLY A 36 -26.58 12.84 -25.44
N TYR A 37 -27.14 14.00 -25.81
CA TYR A 37 -28.02 14.13 -26.97
C TYR A 37 -27.26 13.97 -28.29
N SER A 38 -27.75 13.10 -29.17
CA SER A 38 -27.21 12.89 -30.51
C SER A 38 -28.11 13.55 -31.58
N ARG A 39 -27.50 14.35 -32.46
CA ARG A 39 -28.23 15.01 -33.57
C ARG A 39 -29.00 13.98 -34.39
N GLN A 40 -30.30 14.23 -34.62
CA GLN A 40 -31.17 13.38 -35.43
C GLN A 40 -31.29 13.93 -36.84
N THR A 41 -31.45 13.03 -37.81
CA THR A 41 -31.64 13.34 -39.22
C THR A 41 -32.87 12.59 -39.78
N ALA A 42 -33.78 13.30 -40.38
CA ALA A 42 -34.90 12.72 -41.08
C ALA A 42 -34.47 12.26 -42.48
N HIS A 43 -34.55 10.98 -42.75
CA HIS A 43 -34.28 10.40 -44.06
C HIS A 43 -35.57 10.34 -44.88
N ALA A 44 -35.58 11.07 -46.02
CA ALA A 44 -36.69 11.07 -46.95
C ALA A 44 -36.37 10.26 -48.20
N ALA A 45 -37.35 9.52 -48.67
CA ALA A 45 -37.28 8.77 -49.94
C ALA A 45 -38.44 9.12 -50.85
N ALA A 46 -38.27 8.92 -52.14
CA ALA A 46 -39.37 9.05 -53.09
C ALA A 46 -40.42 7.96 -52.83
N THR A 47 -41.69 8.38 -52.76
CA THR A 47 -42.80 7.42 -52.70
C THR A 47 -42.86 6.62 -54.01
N PRO A 48 -43.14 5.30 -53.99
CA PRO A 48 -43.24 4.52 -55.22
C PRO A 48 -44.14 5.17 -56.26
N SER A 49 -43.65 5.27 -57.49
CA SER A 49 -44.37 5.87 -58.62
C SER A 49 -45.57 5.01 -59.03
N SER A 50 -46.62 5.70 -59.49
CA SER A 50 -47.79 5.00 -60.07
C SER A 50 -47.65 4.89 -61.60
N GLU A 51 -48.00 3.75 -62.16
CA GLU A 51 -48.03 3.58 -63.59
C GLU A 51 -49.27 4.27 -64.19
N VAL A 52 -49.01 5.02 -65.24
CA VAL A 52 -50.05 5.71 -66.00
C VAL A 52 -49.91 5.29 -67.47
N TYR A 53 -50.99 4.77 -68.05
CA TYR A 53 -51.02 4.42 -69.42
C TYR A 53 -51.48 5.62 -70.26
N THR A 54 -50.59 6.07 -71.14
CA THR A 54 -50.89 7.16 -72.11
C THR A 54 -50.97 6.57 -73.51
N LEU A 55 -51.41 7.38 -74.47
CA LEU A 55 -51.43 7.00 -75.91
C LEU A 55 -50.04 6.65 -76.47
N ALA A 56 -48.95 7.08 -75.79
CA ALA A 56 -47.57 6.80 -76.15
C ALA A 56 -47.00 5.64 -75.39
N GLY A 57 -47.74 4.92 -74.52
CA GLY A 57 -47.25 3.79 -73.72
C GLY A 57 -47.38 4.03 -72.20
N ALA A 58 -46.89 3.08 -71.44
CA ALA A 58 -46.83 3.17 -69.98
C ALA A 58 -45.77 4.19 -69.52
N SER A 59 -46.16 5.09 -68.65
CA SER A 59 -45.32 6.11 -68.02
C SER A 59 -45.46 6.02 -66.52
N GLN A 60 -44.38 6.36 -65.79
CA GLN A 60 -44.39 6.42 -64.34
C GLN A 60 -44.55 7.85 -63.87
N VAL A 61 -45.50 8.09 -62.96
CA VAL A 61 -45.73 9.39 -62.34
C VAL A 61 -45.37 9.30 -60.87
N GLY A 62 -44.49 10.21 -60.40
CA GLY A 62 -44.06 10.28 -59.02
C GLY A 62 -45.21 10.65 -58.05
N ASN A 63 -45.26 10.04 -56.87
CA ASN A 63 -46.24 10.26 -55.82
C ASN A 63 -45.69 11.11 -54.64
N GLY A 64 -44.60 11.87 -54.89
CA GLY A 64 -43.98 12.73 -53.87
C GLY A 64 -42.90 12.03 -53.03
N SER A 65 -42.69 12.54 -51.84
CA SER A 65 -41.72 12.02 -50.89
C SER A 65 -42.36 11.65 -49.56
N THR A 66 -41.74 10.70 -48.87
CA THR A 66 -42.11 10.33 -47.49
C THR A 66 -40.85 10.21 -46.65
N VAL A 67 -40.97 10.48 -45.32
CA VAL A 67 -39.85 10.18 -44.39
C VAL A 67 -39.90 8.69 -44.06
N THR A 68 -38.79 8.00 -44.32
CA THR A 68 -38.64 6.58 -44.06
C THR A 68 -38.17 6.28 -42.66
N SER A 69 -37.33 7.17 -42.12
CA SER A 69 -36.80 7.03 -40.75
C SER A 69 -36.24 8.36 -40.23
N VAL A 70 -36.22 8.50 -38.91
CA VAL A 70 -35.44 9.54 -38.19
C VAL A 70 -34.36 8.80 -37.39
N ILE A 71 -33.12 8.99 -37.76
CA ILE A 71 -32.01 8.27 -37.14
C ILE A 71 -31.00 9.22 -36.51
N ARG A 72 -30.28 8.73 -35.50
CA ARG A 72 -29.19 9.46 -34.81
C ARG A 72 -27.93 9.51 -35.68
N ALA A 73 -27.25 10.65 -35.68
CA ALA A 73 -25.94 10.79 -36.28
C ALA A 73 -24.86 10.34 -35.26
N ARG A 74 -24.73 9.03 -35.07
CA ARG A 74 -23.82 8.43 -34.11
C ARG A 74 -22.97 7.34 -34.78
N ASP A 75 -21.68 7.26 -34.41
CA ASP A 75 -20.74 6.27 -34.91
C ASP A 75 -20.39 5.29 -33.79
N ILE A 76 -20.82 4.04 -33.93
CA ILE A 76 -20.58 2.97 -32.95
C ILE A 76 -19.08 2.65 -32.74
N TYR A 77 -18.24 2.89 -33.75
CA TYR A 77 -16.79 2.69 -33.60
C TYR A 77 -16.18 3.77 -32.71
N ALA A 78 -16.59 5.02 -32.88
CA ALA A 78 -16.19 6.11 -32.00
C ALA A 78 -16.67 5.88 -30.57
N ASP A 79 -17.91 5.39 -30.39
CA ASP A 79 -18.46 5.05 -29.07
C ASP A 79 -17.63 3.98 -28.38
N ARG A 80 -17.29 2.90 -29.07
CA ARG A 80 -16.44 1.80 -28.52
C ARG A 80 -15.05 2.29 -28.14
N GLN A 81 -14.47 3.17 -28.93
CA GLN A 81 -13.18 3.78 -28.60
C GLN A 81 -13.31 4.67 -27.38
N TYR A 82 -14.34 5.52 -27.33
CA TYR A 82 -14.62 6.38 -26.19
C TYR A 82 -14.80 5.57 -24.90
N TRP A 83 -15.60 4.52 -24.91
CA TRP A 83 -15.81 3.67 -23.73
C TRP A 83 -14.54 3.04 -23.22
N LYS A 84 -13.65 2.60 -24.12
CA LYS A 84 -12.34 2.06 -23.76
C LYS A 84 -11.45 3.12 -23.11
N GLU A 85 -11.35 4.30 -23.75
CA GLU A 85 -10.51 5.40 -23.21
C GLU A 85 -11.09 5.97 -21.91
N ASN A 86 -12.41 6.07 -21.80
CA ASN A 86 -13.08 6.53 -20.58
C ASN A 86 -12.84 5.58 -19.39
N SER A 87 -12.78 4.28 -19.64
CA SER A 87 -12.38 3.30 -18.62
C SER A 87 -10.92 3.48 -18.18
N THR A 88 -10.03 3.81 -19.11
CA THR A 88 -8.62 4.09 -18.83
C THR A 88 -8.46 5.41 -18.07
N ASP A 89 -9.21 6.43 -18.44
CA ASP A 89 -9.26 7.71 -17.73
C ASP A 89 -9.74 7.53 -16.28
N GLY A 90 -10.83 6.77 -16.09
CA GLY A 90 -11.33 6.43 -14.75
C GLY A 90 -10.30 5.71 -13.88
N TYR A 91 -9.51 4.82 -14.48
CA TYR A 91 -8.42 4.13 -13.78
C TYR A 91 -7.32 5.08 -13.32
N TYR A 92 -6.78 5.90 -14.22
CA TYR A 92 -5.70 6.84 -13.87
C TYR A 92 -6.16 7.95 -12.92
N ASN A 93 -7.39 8.44 -13.07
CA ASN A 93 -7.96 9.39 -12.11
C ASN A 93 -8.13 8.78 -10.71
N GLY A 94 -8.57 7.53 -10.63
CA GLY A 94 -8.64 6.78 -9.37
C GLY A 94 -7.27 6.63 -8.70
N LYS A 95 -6.25 6.26 -9.47
CA LYS A 95 -4.86 6.18 -9.01
C LYS A 95 -4.32 7.54 -8.52
N ALA A 96 -4.45 8.59 -9.33
CA ALA A 96 -3.98 9.92 -8.98
C ALA A 96 -4.62 10.46 -7.69
N ASN A 97 -5.92 10.20 -7.50
CA ASN A 97 -6.62 10.58 -6.28
C ASN A 97 -6.09 9.84 -5.04
N ASN A 98 -5.75 8.54 -5.17
CA ASN A 98 -5.15 7.80 -4.06
C ASN A 98 -3.75 8.31 -3.74
N TYR A 99 -2.90 8.50 -4.75
CA TYR A 99 -1.53 9.01 -4.53
C TYR A 99 -1.52 10.38 -3.86
N ALA A 100 -2.42 11.29 -4.24
CA ALA A 100 -2.56 12.60 -3.58
C ALA A 100 -2.92 12.47 -2.09
N LYS A 101 -3.76 11.49 -1.72
CA LYS A 101 -4.09 11.22 -0.32
C LYS A 101 -2.90 10.63 0.44
N ILE A 102 -2.20 9.65 -0.14
CA ILE A 102 -1.01 9.03 0.46
C ILE A 102 0.13 10.06 0.60
N GLU A 103 0.38 10.89 -0.41
CA GLU A 103 1.35 11.98 -0.31
C GLU A 103 1.03 12.92 0.87
N SER A 104 -0.24 13.24 1.08
CA SER A 104 -0.68 14.03 2.23
C SER A 104 -0.43 13.36 3.59
N ILE A 105 -0.49 12.02 3.67
CA ILE A 105 -0.23 11.26 4.90
C ILE A 105 1.26 11.31 5.26
N PHE A 106 2.13 11.12 4.29
CA PHE A 106 3.57 11.11 4.53
C PHE A 106 4.18 12.52 4.61
N ASN A 107 3.51 13.54 4.08
CA ASN A 107 3.76 15.00 4.11
C ASN A 107 5.15 15.46 4.62
N ASP A 108 6.19 15.16 3.83
CA ASP A 108 7.56 15.54 4.17
C ASP A 108 7.88 17.02 3.83
N SER A 109 6.93 17.73 3.21
CA SER A 109 7.15 19.12 2.76
C SER A 109 7.13 20.15 3.89
N ASP A 110 6.51 19.84 5.04
CA ASP A 110 6.26 20.79 6.13
C ASP A 110 7.16 20.61 7.36
N ASN A 111 8.28 19.89 7.25
CA ASN A 111 9.18 19.56 8.37
C ASN A 111 8.45 18.92 9.57
N SER A 112 7.46 18.08 9.31
CA SER A 112 6.64 17.41 10.33
C SER A 112 6.38 15.93 10.10
N GLY A 113 6.83 15.36 8.97
CA GLY A 113 6.62 13.97 8.56
C GLY A 113 7.59 12.97 9.19
N VAL A 114 7.58 11.76 8.65
CA VAL A 114 8.47 10.66 9.05
C VAL A 114 9.94 11.03 8.82
N GLN A 115 10.24 11.71 7.71
CA GLN A 115 11.61 12.14 7.37
C GLN A 115 12.16 13.12 8.39
N ASP A 116 11.39 14.13 8.79
CA ASP A 116 11.80 15.12 9.80
C ASP A 116 12.06 14.45 11.16
N ALA A 117 11.18 13.54 11.57
CA ALA A 117 11.36 12.81 12.82
C ALA A 117 12.63 11.92 12.79
N MET A 118 12.91 11.29 11.65
CA MET A 118 14.11 10.51 11.43
C MET A 118 15.37 11.38 11.45
N GLU A 119 15.35 12.55 10.80
CA GLU A 119 16.47 13.51 10.80
C GLU A 119 16.76 14.01 12.23
N LYS A 120 15.74 14.39 12.98
CA LYS A 120 15.90 14.82 14.37
C LYS A 120 16.46 13.73 15.27
N PHE A 121 16.08 12.48 15.02
CA PHE A 121 16.62 11.34 15.76
C PHE A 121 18.08 11.09 15.42
N TYR A 122 18.45 11.15 14.15
CA TYR A 122 19.85 11.10 13.70
C TYR A 122 20.71 12.21 14.33
N GLN A 123 20.25 13.46 14.25
CA GLN A 123 20.95 14.61 14.83
C GLN A 123 21.12 14.47 16.34
N ALA A 124 20.10 13.99 17.05
CA ALA A 124 20.19 13.76 18.49
C ALA A 124 21.30 12.74 18.84
N TRP A 125 21.47 11.67 18.03
CA TRP A 125 22.57 10.73 18.20
C TRP A 125 23.93 11.35 17.89
N GLN A 126 24.02 12.17 16.83
CA GLN A 126 25.26 12.89 16.50
C GLN A 126 25.68 13.87 17.62
N ASP A 127 24.75 14.67 18.13
CA ASP A 127 25.00 15.60 19.23
C ASP A 127 25.43 14.83 20.49
N CYS A 128 24.75 13.71 20.78
CA CYS A 128 25.09 12.87 21.91
C CYS A 128 26.47 12.21 21.74
N SER A 129 26.92 11.94 20.53
CA SER A 129 28.25 11.37 20.27
C SER A 129 29.39 12.29 20.70
N THR A 130 29.18 13.61 20.60
CA THR A 130 30.17 14.63 20.98
C THR A 130 30.02 15.09 22.42
N THR A 131 28.83 14.90 23.02
CA THR A 131 28.50 15.33 24.39
C THR A 131 27.95 14.19 25.25
N ALA A 132 28.55 13.00 25.14
CA ALA A 132 28.04 11.76 25.71
C ALA A 132 27.84 11.78 27.25
N SER A 133 28.55 12.65 27.97
CA SER A 133 28.40 12.86 29.42
C SER A 133 27.21 13.80 29.78
N SER A 134 26.57 14.46 28.81
CA SER A 134 25.48 15.39 29.06
C SER A 134 24.16 14.65 29.24
N ASP A 135 23.52 14.79 30.40
CA ASP A 135 22.21 14.23 30.68
C ASP A 135 21.15 14.76 29.70
N THR A 136 21.26 16.05 29.32
CA THR A 136 20.34 16.69 28.35
C THR A 136 20.44 16.06 26.95
N SER A 137 21.67 15.86 26.44
CA SER A 137 21.87 15.26 25.11
C SER A 137 21.34 13.81 25.07
N ARG A 138 21.56 13.06 26.14
CA ARG A 138 21.06 11.69 26.28
C ARG A 138 19.52 11.65 26.33
N GLN A 139 18.90 12.56 27.09
CA GLN A 139 17.44 12.66 27.14
C GLN A 139 16.85 13.08 25.79
N ASN A 140 17.54 13.95 25.03
CA ASN A 140 17.12 14.33 23.69
C ASN A 140 17.09 13.16 22.73
N VAL A 141 18.06 12.22 22.81
CA VAL A 141 18.04 10.99 22.01
C VAL A 141 16.80 10.14 22.31
N ILE A 142 16.46 9.96 23.58
CA ILE A 142 15.28 9.18 23.99
C ILE A 142 14.00 9.83 23.47
N ASN A 143 13.85 11.15 23.65
CA ASN A 143 12.68 11.89 23.19
C ASN A 143 12.55 11.86 21.66
N ALA A 144 13.67 12.02 20.92
CA ALA A 144 13.67 11.95 19.47
C ALA A 144 13.33 10.52 18.98
N GLY A 145 13.82 9.50 19.68
CA GLY A 145 13.46 8.11 19.40
C GLY A 145 11.97 7.81 19.63
N GLN A 146 11.38 8.35 20.69
CA GLN A 146 9.94 8.25 20.94
C GLN A 146 9.14 8.94 19.84
N ASN A 147 9.54 10.16 19.43
CA ASN A 147 8.88 10.92 18.38
C ASN A 147 8.97 10.20 17.04
N PHE A 148 10.11 9.60 16.72
CA PHE A 148 10.27 8.82 15.48
C PHE A 148 9.38 7.57 15.48
N ALA A 149 9.34 6.80 16.56
CA ALA A 149 8.42 5.67 16.69
C ALA A 149 6.96 6.09 16.51
N GLN A 150 6.57 7.20 17.13
CA GLN A 150 5.22 7.74 17.04
C GLN A 150 4.90 8.22 15.61
N SER A 151 5.83 8.83 14.89
CA SER A 151 5.62 9.27 13.50
C SER A 151 5.34 8.07 12.57
N LEU A 152 6.09 6.96 12.72
CA LEU A 152 5.85 5.72 11.97
C LEU A 152 4.47 5.12 12.28
N GLN A 153 4.08 5.10 13.56
CA GLN A 153 2.76 4.61 13.99
C GLN A 153 1.61 5.46 13.43
N ILE A 154 1.75 6.78 13.44
CA ILE A 154 0.74 7.72 12.92
C ILE A 154 0.60 7.54 11.41
N ALA A 155 1.70 7.50 10.66
CA ALA A 155 1.67 7.30 9.21
C ALA A 155 0.98 5.99 8.83
N ALA A 156 1.33 4.89 9.49
CA ALA A 156 0.69 3.60 9.24
C ALA A 156 -0.80 3.58 9.63
N LYS A 157 -1.17 4.23 10.72
CA LYS A 157 -2.57 4.35 11.14
C LYS A 157 -3.39 5.16 10.14
N GLN A 158 -2.87 6.28 9.66
CA GLN A 158 -3.55 7.10 8.64
C GLN A 158 -3.67 6.36 7.31
N THR A 159 -2.65 5.60 6.91
CA THR A 159 -2.72 4.74 5.72
C THR A 159 -3.78 3.65 5.89
N LYS A 160 -3.89 3.05 7.06
CA LYS A 160 -4.97 2.11 7.37
C LYS A 160 -6.36 2.77 7.26
N GLU A 161 -6.54 3.97 7.83
CA GLU A 161 -7.80 4.73 7.73
C GLU A 161 -8.13 5.08 6.27
N GLN A 162 -7.11 5.32 5.43
CA GLN A 162 -7.29 5.51 3.99
C GLN A 162 -7.78 4.22 3.31
N ILE A 163 -7.24 3.04 3.67
CA ILE A 163 -7.72 1.75 3.16
C ILE A 163 -9.19 1.51 3.54
N ASP A 164 -9.56 1.79 4.78
CA ASP A 164 -10.94 1.67 5.23
C ASP A 164 -11.86 2.61 4.41
N SER A 165 -11.43 3.85 4.13
CA SER A 165 -12.14 4.80 3.25
C SER A 165 -12.25 4.30 1.81
N LEU A 166 -11.22 3.65 1.26
CA LEU A 166 -11.28 3.06 -0.08
C LEU A 166 -12.34 1.95 -0.17
N TYR A 167 -12.47 1.12 0.85
CA TYR A 167 -13.52 0.09 0.88
C TYR A 167 -14.93 0.69 0.98
N ASP A 168 -15.09 1.80 1.70
CA ASP A 168 -16.36 2.55 1.72
C ASP A 168 -16.68 3.13 0.33
N ASP A 169 -15.69 3.72 -0.36
CA ASP A 169 -15.84 4.25 -1.72
C ASP A 169 -16.17 3.12 -2.72
N ILE A 170 -15.53 1.94 -2.62
CA ILE A 170 -15.85 0.74 -3.41
C ILE A 170 -17.31 0.33 -3.17
N SER A 171 -17.75 0.29 -1.92
CA SER A 171 -19.13 -0.07 -1.57
C SER A 171 -20.14 0.88 -2.19
N LEU A 172 -19.91 2.19 -2.14
CA LEU A 172 -20.75 3.21 -2.80
C LEU A 172 -20.74 3.03 -4.32
N SER A 173 -19.59 2.73 -4.92
CA SER A 173 -19.45 2.46 -6.34
C SER A 173 -20.24 1.22 -6.78
N VAL A 174 -20.25 0.16 -5.97
CA VAL A 174 -21.06 -1.05 -6.22
C VAL A 174 -22.55 -0.71 -6.20
N VAL A 175 -23.02 0.10 -5.26
CA VAL A 175 -24.43 0.55 -5.21
C VAL A 175 -24.77 1.38 -6.44
N LYS A 176 -23.89 2.32 -6.86
CA LYS A 176 -24.06 3.14 -8.06
C LYS A 176 -24.11 2.27 -9.33
N MET A 177 -23.21 1.29 -9.47
CA MET A 177 -23.23 0.35 -10.59
C MET A 177 -24.53 -0.43 -10.68
N ASN A 178 -25.02 -0.99 -9.58
CA ASN A 178 -26.28 -1.74 -9.55
C ASN A 178 -27.47 -0.88 -10.02
N ARG A 179 -27.50 0.40 -9.62
CA ARG A 179 -28.52 1.36 -10.03
C ARG A 179 -28.42 1.66 -11.53
N LEU A 180 -27.23 1.95 -12.05
CA LEU A 180 -27.00 2.23 -13.46
C LEU A 180 -27.32 1.01 -14.33
N MET A 181 -26.91 -0.19 -13.96
CA MET A 181 -27.27 -1.43 -14.64
C MET A 181 -28.79 -1.65 -14.66
N GLY A 182 -29.49 -1.32 -13.57
CA GLY A 182 -30.96 -1.37 -13.52
C GLY A 182 -31.61 -0.41 -14.51
N GLN A 183 -31.08 0.81 -14.66
CA GLN A 183 -31.54 1.79 -15.63
C GLN A 183 -31.32 1.33 -17.08
N VAL A 184 -30.15 0.70 -17.37
CA VAL A 184 -29.90 0.11 -18.70
C VAL A 184 -30.94 -0.98 -19.01
N VAL A 185 -31.25 -1.86 -18.05
CA VAL A 185 -32.28 -2.90 -18.22
C VAL A 185 -33.65 -2.30 -18.56
N GLU A 186 -34.05 -1.27 -17.83
CA GLU A 186 -35.33 -0.57 -18.08
C GLU A 186 -35.37 0.09 -19.47
N LEU A 187 -34.30 0.79 -19.84
CA LEU A 187 -34.16 1.41 -21.17
C LEU A 187 -34.13 0.36 -22.28
N ASN A 188 -33.42 -0.74 -22.10
CA ASN A 188 -33.44 -1.86 -23.04
C ASN A 188 -34.85 -2.37 -23.30
N LYS A 189 -35.64 -2.56 -22.23
CA LYS A 189 -37.04 -3.01 -22.34
C LYS A 189 -37.91 -2.00 -23.12
N ASN A 190 -37.76 -0.71 -22.81
CA ASN A 190 -38.55 0.36 -23.46
C ASN A 190 -38.15 0.54 -24.93
N ILE A 191 -36.86 0.51 -25.25
CA ILE A 191 -36.32 0.58 -26.62
C ILE A 191 -36.86 -0.59 -27.44
N ALA A 192 -36.71 -1.82 -26.94
CA ALA A 192 -37.23 -3.00 -27.65
C ALA A 192 -38.75 -2.95 -27.89
N GLY A 193 -39.52 -2.44 -26.93
CA GLY A 193 -40.96 -2.25 -27.07
C GLY A 193 -41.33 -1.27 -28.19
N ILE A 194 -40.63 -0.14 -28.27
CA ILE A 194 -40.84 0.88 -29.32
C ILE A 194 -40.39 0.36 -30.69
N GLU A 195 -39.20 -0.22 -30.75
CA GLU A 195 -38.61 -0.66 -32.03
C GLU A 195 -39.29 -1.91 -32.61
N ALA A 196 -39.96 -2.71 -31.79
CA ALA A 196 -40.84 -3.78 -32.28
C ALA A 196 -41.98 -3.26 -33.18
N THR A 197 -42.37 -1.98 -33.08
CA THR A 197 -43.37 -1.34 -33.97
C THR A 197 -42.78 -0.76 -35.25
N GLY A 198 -41.44 -0.86 -35.45
CA GLY A 198 -40.73 -0.27 -36.58
C GLY A 198 -40.30 1.19 -36.37
N ALA A 199 -40.54 1.77 -35.19
CA ALA A 199 -40.07 3.10 -34.84
C ALA A 199 -38.63 3.04 -34.30
N HIS A 200 -37.91 4.17 -34.33
CA HIS A 200 -36.57 4.31 -33.68
C HIS A 200 -36.70 5.07 -32.36
N ALA A 201 -36.22 4.44 -31.27
CA ALA A 201 -36.30 5.02 -29.93
C ALA A 201 -35.07 5.92 -29.64
N ASN A 202 -34.84 6.94 -30.49
CA ASN A 202 -33.58 7.74 -30.49
C ASN A 202 -33.25 8.34 -29.13
N ASP A 203 -34.17 9.02 -28.47
CA ASP A 203 -33.90 9.71 -27.19
C ASP A 203 -33.63 8.71 -26.04
N LEU A 204 -34.31 7.55 -26.03
CA LEU A 204 -34.05 6.50 -25.06
C LEU A 204 -32.68 5.83 -25.29
N ARG A 205 -32.27 5.72 -26.55
CA ARG A 205 -30.93 5.23 -26.91
C ARG A 205 -29.86 6.21 -26.46
N ASP A 206 -30.07 7.54 -26.60
CA ASP A 206 -29.17 8.56 -26.11
C ASP A 206 -29.03 8.51 -24.58
N GLN A 207 -30.15 8.38 -23.86
CA GLN A 207 -30.16 8.22 -22.40
C GLN A 207 -29.39 6.94 -21.95
N ARG A 208 -29.60 5.82 -22.67
CA ARG A 208 -28.91 4.57 -22.38
C ARG A 208 -27.40 4.68 -22.60
N ASP A 209 -27.00 5.30 -23.69
CA ASP A 209 -25.58 5.49 -24.04
C ASP A 209 -24.90 6.37 -22.99
N LEU A 210 -25.53 7.44 -22.51
CA LEU A 210 -25.03 8.27 -21.41
C LEU A 210 -24.84 7.48 -20.11
N ILE A 211 -25.74 6.53 -19.79
CA ILE A 211 -25.58 5.65 -18.63
C ILE A 211 -24.43 4.67 -18.82
N VAL A 212 -24.25 4.17 -20.04
CA VAL A 212 -23.10 3.32 -20.39
C VAL A 212 -21.79 4.10 -20.25
N ASP A 213 -21.75 5.38 -20.67
CA ASP A 213 -20.59 6.26 -20.49
C ASP A 213 -20.21 6.37 -18.99
N GLN A 214 -21.20 6.51 -18.10
CA GLN A 214 -20.97 6.51 -16.65
C GLN A 214 -20.48 5.16 -16.12
N LEU A 215 -20.97 4.04 -16.65
CA LEU A 215 -20.53 2.70 -16.26
C LEU A 215 -19.11 2.41 -16.72
N THR A 216 -18.73 2.89 -17.92
CA THR A 216 -17.39 2.66 -18.47
C THR A 216 -16.28 3.40 -17.71
N SER A 217 -16.56 4.53 -17.06
CA SER A 217 -15.60 5.18 -16.16
C SER A 217 -15.34 4.36 -14.89
N MET A 218 -16.37 3.60 -14.43
CA MET A 218 -16.27 2.81 -13.20
C MET A 218 -15.58 1.47 -13.42
N THR A 219 -15.80 0.83 -14.60
CA THR A 219 -15.19 -0.46 -14.95
C THR A 219 -15.08 -0.62 -16.47
N ASP A 220 -14.33 -1.61 -16.93
CA ASP A 220 -14.26 -1.99 -18.34
C ASP A 220 -15.60 -2.55 -18.82
N ILE A 221 -16.25 -1.91 -19.76
CA ILE A 221 -17.51 -2.38 -20.35
C ILE A 221 -17.34 -2.60 -21.84
N THR A 222 -17.63 -3.83 -22.28
CA THR A 222 -17.80 -4.15 -23.69
C THR A 222 -19.29 -4.26 -23.98
N VAL A 223 -19.77 -3.48 -24.96
CA VAL A 223 -21.20 -3.40 -25.34
C VAL A 223 -21.46 -4.24 -26.59
N TYR A 224 -22.41 -5.14 -26.51
CA TYR A 224 -22.97 -5.88 -27.63
C TYR A 224 -24.42 -5.49 -27.81
N GLU A 225 -24.80 -5.08 -29.03
CA GLU A 225 -26.18 -4.79 -29.38
C GLU A 225 -26.81 -5.96 -30.12
N SER A 226 -27.97 -6.41 -29.64
CA SER A 226 -28.75 -7.46 -30.28
C SER A 226 -29.66 -6.89 -31.38
N ALA A 227 -30.19 -7.76 -32.25
CA ALA A 227 -31.04 -7.35 -33.40
C ALA A 227 -32.32 -6.57 -32.99
N ASN A 228 -32.78 -6.70 -31.75
CA ASN A 228 -33.94 -5.99 -31.17
C ASN A 228 -33.52 -4.72 -30.42
N GLY A 229 -32.33 -4.20 -30.64
CA GLY A 229 -31.82 -2.97 -30.05
C GLY A 229 -31.42 -3.03 -28.60
N MET A 230 -31.48 -4.19 -27.92
CA MET A 230 -31.06 -4.35 -26.53
C MET A 230 -29.55 -4.46 -26.40
N TYR A 231 -28.98 -3.86 -25.35
CA TYR A 231 -27.56 -3.99 -24.99
C TYR A 231 -27.32 -5.18 -24.06
N THR A 232 -26.22 -5.87 -24.32
CA THR A 232 -25.57 -6.78 -23.39
C THR A 232 -24.24 -6.14 -22.97
N LEU A 233 -24.04 -5.98 -21.67
CA LEU A 233 -22.83 -5.38 -21.08
C LEU A 233 -21.98 -6.47 -20.47
N VAL A 234 -20.72 -6.54 -20.88
CA VAL A 234 -19.73 -7.53 -20.39
C VAL A 234 -18.53 -6.77 -19.84
N SER A 235 -18.08 -7.12 -18.63
CA SER A 235 -16.88 -6.60 -17.99
C SER A 235 -16.00 -7.76 -17.60
N ASN A 236 -14.74 -7.75 -18.01
CA ASN A 236 -13.73 -8.78 -17.71
C ASN A 236 -14.27 -10.22 -17.83
N GLY A 237 -14.99 -10.50 -18.93
CA GLY A 237 -15.61 -11.81 -19.19
C GLY A 237 -16.90 -12.12 -18.40
N THR A 238 -17.31 -11.26 -17.49
CA THR A 238 -18.56 -11.38 -16.73
C THR A 238 -19.67 -10.60 -17.40
N THR A 239 -20.79 -11.26 -17.70
CA THR A 239 -21.98 -10.58 -18.22
C THR A 239 -22.72 -9.89 -17.08
N LEU A 240 -22.66 -8.56 -17.05
CA LEU A 240 -23.31 -7.72 -16.03
C LEU A 240 -24.78 -7.47 -16.36
N VAL A 241 -25.08 -7.16 -17.64
CA VAL A 241 -26.44 -6.96 -18.16
C VAL A 241 -26.62 -7.83 -19.41
N ASN A 242 -27.72 -8.54 -19.49
CA ASN A 242 -28.12 -9.31 -20.67
C ASN A 242 -29.57 -8.96 -21.05
N GLY A 243 -29.71 -8.01 -21.97
CA GLY A 243 -31.02 -7.52 -22.40
C GLY A 243 -31.83 -6.96 -21.22
N ILE A 244 -32.84 -7.71 -20.76
CA ILE A 244 -33.75 -7.31 -19.68
C ILE A 244 -33.38 -7.91 -18.31
N THR A 245 -32.24 -8.57 -18.19
CA THR A 245 -31.75 -9.14 -16.94
C THR A 245 -30.39 -8.54 -16.57
N LYS A 246 -30.09 -8.47 -15.28
CA LYS A 246 -28.80 -8.05 -14.77
C LYS A 246 -28.35 -8.94 -13.61
N VAL A 247 -27.06 -8.93 -13.32
CA VAL A 247 -26.53 -9.42 -12.04
C VAL A 247 -26.63 -8.31 -10.99
N ASP A 248 -26.74 -8.69 -9.72
CA ASP A 248 -26.57 -7.78 -8.60
C ASP A 248 -25.19 -8.00 -7.98
N LEU A 249 -24.46 -6.91 -7.79
CA LEU A 249 -23.17 -6.90 -7.13
C LEU A 249 -23.37 -6.53 -5.65
N GLU A 250 -22.60 -7.18 -4.77
CA GLU A 250 -22.59 -6.86 -3.34
C GLU A 250 -21.19 -7.00 -2.79
N MET A 251 -20.90 -6.32 -1.67
CA MET A 251 -19.65 -6.52 -0.96
C MET A 251 -19.68 -7.87 -0.24
N SER A 252 -18.55 -8.58 -0.21
CA SER A 252 -18.41 -9.83 0.55
C SER A 252 -18.56 -9.57 2.05
N ALA A 253 -18.74 -10.65 2.83
CA ALA A 253 -18.52 -10.58 4.27
C ALA A 253 -17.07 -10.15 4.58
N PRO A 254 -16.84 -9.39 5.68
CA PRO A 254 -15.51 -8.96 6.06
C PRO A 254 -14.58 -10.16 6.30
N LYS A 255 -13.40 -10.13 5.70
CA LYS A 255 -12.32 -11.09 5.89
C LYS A 255 -11.30 -10.45 6.82
N ASN A 256 -11.19 -10.93 8.06
CA ASN A 256 -10.27 -10.38 9.04
C ASN A 256 -8.82 -10.54 8.57
N ASN A 257 -8.09 -9.44 8.44
CA ASN A 257 -6.67 -9.38 8.11
C ASN A 257 -5.89 -8.85 9.32
N THR A 258 -5.35 -9.78 10.11
CA THR A 258 -4.63 -9.46 11.33
C THR A 258 -3.30 -8.76 11.10
N THR A 259 -2.67 -8.95 9.92
CA THR A 259 -1.42 -8.28 9.55
C THR A 259 -1.55 -6.75 9.52
N TYR A 260 -2.69 -6.26 9.01
CA TYR A 260 -2.94 -4.82 8.89
C TYR A 260 -4.02 -4.31 9.85
N SER A 261 -4.52 -5.17 10.75
CA SER A 261 -5.59 -4.84 11.71
C SER A 261 -6.82 -4.24 11.04
N LEU A 262 -7.22 -4.79 9.88
CA LEU A 262 -8.36 -4.34 9.06
C LEU A 262 -9.19 -5.51 8.52
N SER A 263 -10.31 -5.21 7.87
CA SER A 263 -11.11 -6.19 7.13
C SER A 263 -10.94 -6.00 5.63
N ASP A 264 -10.69 -7.09 4.92
CA ASP A 264 -10.65 -7.12 3.46
C ASP A 264 -12.02 -7.49 2.89
N TYR A 265 -12.34 -6.95 1.71
CA TYR A 265 -13.59 -7.18 1.02
C TYR A 265 -13.35 -7.46 -0.46
N ASP A 266 -14.21 -8.29 -1.04
CA ASP A 266 -14.33 -8.51 -2.48
C ASP A 266 -15.70 -8.05 -2.97
N ILE A 267 -15.83 -7.80 -4.27
CA ILE A 267 -17.13 -7.65 -4.91
C ILE A 267 -17.64 -9.04 -5.31
N MET A 268 -18.85 -9.38 -4.90
CA MET A 268 -19.49 -10.66 -5.18
C MET A 268 -20.68 -10.48 -6.12
N ILE A 269 -20.88 -11.46 -7.01
CA ILE A 269 -22.11 -11.58 -7.77
C ILE A 269 -23.12 -12.30 -6.90
N LYS A 270 -24.18 -11.61 -6.48
CA LYS A 270 -25.16 -12.10 -5.51
C LYS A 270 -25.83 -13.40 -5.94
N GLN A 271 -26.11 -13.56 -7.25
CA GLN A 271 -26.82 -14.72 -7.79
C GLN A 271 -26.00 -16.00 -7.80
N THR A 272 -24.68 -15.89 -7.94
CA THR A 272 -23.76 -17.04 -8.08
C THR A 272 -22.83 -17.23 -6.90
N GLY A 273 -22.66 -16.20 -6.05
CA GLY A 273 -21.67 -16.20 -4.98
C GLY A 273 -20.21 -16.20 -5.47
N THR A 274 -19.97 -15.83 -6.73
CA THR A 274 -18.62 -15.74 -7.31
C THR A 274 -18.07 -14.33 -7.20
N VAL A 275 -16.74 -14.21 -7.09
CA VAL A 275 -16.06 -12.90 -7.05
C VAL A 275 -16.13 -12.25 -8.44
N TYR A 276 -16.48 -10.97 -8.45
CA TYR A 276 -16.35 -10.09 -9.62
C TYR A 276 -15.08 -9.27 -9.49
N THR A 277 -14.21 -9.34 -10.50
CA THR A 277 -12.96 -8.57 -10.57
C THR A 277 -13.06 -7.57 -11.73
N PRO A 278 -13.03 -6.25 -11.49
CA PRO A 278 -13.03 -5.25 -12.56
C PRO A 278 -11.73 -5.33 -13.38
N GLY A 279 -11.86 -5.27 -14.72
CA GLY A 279 -10.71 -5.36 -15.63
C GLY A 279 -9.99 -4.03 -15.83
N ASN A 280 -10.68 -2.89 -15.63
CA ASN A 280 -10.17 -1.52 -15.74
C ASN A 280 -11.14 -0.56 -15.02
N GLY A 281 -10.91 0.76 -15.11
CA GLY A 281 -11.76 1.79 -14.52
C GLY A 281 -11.46 2.10 -13.06
N GLU A 282 -12.26 2.99 -12.50
CA GLU A 282 -12.09 3.49 -11.12
C GLU A 282 -12.07 2.36 -10.08
N LEU A 283 -12.95 1.35 -10.21
CA LEU A 283 -12.99 0.22 -9.28
C LEU A 283 -11.70 -0.58 -9.26
N LYS A 284 -11.09 -0.83 -10.43
CA LYS A 284 -9.80 -1.51 -10.48
C LYS A 284 -8.72 -0.68 -9.78
N ALA A 285 -8.68 0.63 -10.06
CA ALA A 285 -7.74 1.54 -9.41
C ALA A 285 -7.89 1.52 -7.88
N GLN A 286 -9.12 1.51 -7.37
CA GLN A 286 -9.39 1.46 -5.92
C GLN A 286 -8.90 0.14 -5.28
N PHE A 287 -9.09 -1.02 -5.93
CA PHE A 287 -8.56 -2.29 -5.42
C PHE A 287 -7.04 -2.37 -5.47
N GLU A 288 -6.42 -1.85 -6.54
CA GLU A 288 -4.96 -1.78 -6.62
C GLU A 288 -4.40 -0.80 -5.58
N ALA A 289 -5.08 0.34 -5.36
CA ALA A 289 -4.73 1.28 -4.31
C ALA A 289 -4.74 0.64 -2.91
N VAL A 290 -5.74 -0.20 -2.59
CA VAL A 290 -5.75 -0.96 -1.33
C VAL A 290 -4.51 -1.85 -1.19
N ALA A 291 -4.08 -2.51 -2.27
CA ALA A 291 -2.90 -3.37 -2.24
C ALA A 291 -1.60 -2.55 -2.10
N GLU A 292 -1.51 -1.41 -2.77
CA GLU A 292 -0.36 -0.49 -2.70
C GLU A 292 -0.26 0.16 -1.31
N ASP A 293 -1.38 0.61 -0.75
CA ASP A 293 -1.43 1.23 0.58
C ASP A 293 -1.00 0.23 1.67
N LYS A 294 -1.34 -1.07 1.53
CA LYS A 294 -0.79 -2.13 2.38
C LYS A 294 0.72 -2.26 2.23
N GLY A 295 1.23 -2.12 1.02
CA GLY A 295 2.68 -2.11 0.75
C GLY A 295 3.39 -0.95 1.47
N TYR A 296 2.77 0.23 1.57
CA TYR A 296 3.34 1.34 2.36
C TYR A 296 3.36 1.06 3.85
N ILE A 297 2.32 0.41 4.40
CA ILE A 297 2.34 -0.07 5.79
C ILE A 297 3.51 -1.06 6.00
N ASP A 298 3.74 -1.99 5.05
CA ASP A 298 4.85 -2.94 5.14
C ASP A 298 6.22 -2.24 5.08
N GLN A 299 6.37 -1.19 4.26
CA GLN A 299 7.61 -0.41 4.20
C GLN A 299 7.90 0.29 5.52
N VAL A 300 6.90 0.91 6.14
CA VAL A 300 7.01 1.54 7.46
C VAL A 300 7.29 0.49 8.55
N ALA A 301 6.65 -0.68 8.47
CA ALA A 301 6.89 -1.80 9.37
C ALA A 301 8.31 -2.37 9.24
N ASN A 302 8.88 -2.39 8.03
CA ASN A 302 10.26 -2.78 7.80
C ASN A 302 11.25 -1.80 8.46
N MET A 303 10.95 -0.49 8.45
CA MET A 303 11.74 0.49 9.20
C MET A 303 11.69 0.20 10.71
N ALA A 304 10.50 -0.10 11.23
CA ALA A 304 10.34 -0.48 12.64
C ALA A 304 11.09 -1.79 12.98
N ALA A 305 11.02 -2.80 12.11
CA ALA A 305 11.77 -4.04 12.26
C ALA A 305 13.30 -3.81 12.23
N PHE A 306 13.78 -2.87 11.42
CA PHE A 306 15.17 -2.43 11.44
C PHE A 306 15.56 -1.82 12.80
N MET A 307 14.68 -1.04 13.41
CA MET A 307 14.91 -0.49 14.75
C MET A 307 14.97 -1.60 15.80
N PHE A 308 14.08 -2.59 15.75
CA PHE A 308 14.09 -3.72 16.67
C PHE A 308 15.30 -4.64 16.52
N THR A 309 15.84 -4.78 15.32
CA THR A 309 16.97 -5.68 15.04
C THR A 309 18.29 -4.91 15.02
N THR A 310 18.59 -4.24 13.92
CA THR A 310 19.91 -3.64 13.66
C THR A 310 20.27 -2.55 14.64
N MET A 311 19.33 -1.65 14.94
CA MET A 311 19.59 -0.56 15.89
C MET A 311 19.72 -1.10 17.32
N ASN A 312 18.86 -2.04 17.72
CA ASN A 312 18.97 -2.68 19.02
C ASN A 312 20.28 -3.44 19.17
N ASP A 313 20.72 -4.17 18.14
CA ASP A 313 21.99 -4.89 18.19
C ASP A 313 23.18 -3.93 18.40
N GLN A 314 23.17 -2.78 17.72
CA GLN A 314 24.20 -1.77 17.93
C GLN A 314 24.10 -1.12 19.33
N HIS A 315 22.87 -0.81 19.80
CA HIS A 315 22.68 -0.24 21.13
C HIS A 315 23.09 -1.21 22.24
N LYS A 316 22.74 -2.49 22.11
CA LYS A 316 23.11 -3.55 23.05
C LYS A 316 24.62 -3.77 23.12
N ALA A 317 25.36 -3.51 22.06
CA ALA A 317 26.80 -3.62 22.02
C ALA A 317 27.51 -2.54 22.88
N GLY A 318 26.80 -1.46 23.18
CA GLY A 318 27.30 -0.34 23.96
C GLY A 318 27.02 -0.43 25.46
N TYR A 319 27.46 0.61 26.17
CA TYR A 319 27.33 0.76 27.62
C TYR A 319 26.84 2.14 28.03
N GLY A 320 25.99 2.18 29.05
CA GLY A 320 25.53 3.41 29.71
C GLY A 320 26.64 4.06 30.57
N ILE A 321 26.27 5.15 31.23
CA ILE A 321 27.16 5.88 32.19
C ILE A 321 26.68 5.74 33.64
N ASP A 322 25.75 4.85 33.91
CA ASP A 322 25.14 4.62 35.22
C ASP A 322 25.99 3.77 36.16
N GLY A 323 27.12 3.22 35.66
CA GLY A 323 28.05 2.47 36.47
C GLY A 323 29.01 3.33 37.32
N SER A 324 29.90 2.71 38.07
CA SER A 324 30.93 3.38 38.87
C SER A 324 31.80 4.27 37.98
N LYS A 325 32.05 5.51 38.41
CA LYS A 325 32.88 6.48 37.67
C LYS A 325 34.33 6.00 37.47
N ASP A 326 34.85 5.22 38.43
CA ASP A 326 36.22 4.80 38.45
C ASP A 326 36.45 3.45 37.77
N LYS A 327 35.43 2.60 37.69
CA LYS A 327 35.46 1.26 37.08
C LYS A 327 34.15 0.93 36.41
N PRO A 328 33.84 1.54 35.27
CA PRO A 328 32.56 1.33 34.58
C PRO A 328 32.40 -0.09 34.04
N PHE A 329 33.50 -0.85 33.92
CA PHE A 329 33.49 -2.22 33.42
C PHE A 329 34.39 -3.12 34.30
N GLY A 330 33.96 -4.38 34.45
CA GLY A 330 34.76 -5.39 35.08
C GLY A 330 35.06 -5.15 36.55
N ASN A 331 34.16 -4.56 37.30
CA ASN A 331 34.22 -4.50 38.75
C ASN A 331 33.87 -5.89 39.31
N ALA A 332 34.55 -6.31 40.36
CA ALA A 332 34.24 -7.54 41.10
C ALA A 332 32.83 -7.56 41.69
N ASN A 333 32.23 -6.36 41.89
CA ASN A 333 30.81 -6.20 42.25
C ASN A 333 30.00 -5.87 41.01
N ALA A 334 29.23 -6.85 40.50
CA ALA A 334 28.35 -6.69 39.34
C ALA A 334 27.38 -5.48 39.43
N LYS A 335 26.99 -5.10 40.64
CA LYS A 335 26.12 -3.94 40.90
C LYS A 335 26.70 -2.59 40.52
N ASP A 336 28.03 -2.47 40.39
CA ASP A 336 28.71 -1.23 40.02
C ASP A 336 29.02 -1.15 38.52
N ASN A 337 28.62 -2.15 37.73
CA ASN A 337 28.85 -2.16 36.30
C ASN A 337 27.84 -1.24 35.61
N ALA A 338 28.28 -0.58 34.51
CA ALA A 338 27.41 0.21 33.67
C ALA A 338 26.38 -0.69 32.97
N THR A 339 25.19 -0.20 32.80
CA THR A 339 24.12 -0.92 32.04
C THR A 339 24.58 -1.19 30.63
N THR A 340 24.38 -2.42 30.17
CA THR A 340 24.69 -2.90 28.82
C THR A 340 23.64 -3.95 28.41
N GLY A 341 23.62 -4.36 27.15
CA GLY A 341 22.66 -5.37 26.65
C GLY A 341 21.21 -4.88 26.59
N LEU A 342 20.96 -3.58 26.72
CA LEU A 342 19.63 -3.01 26.75
C LEU A 342 19.12 -2.72 25.34
N ASN A 343 17.91 -3.15 25.03
CA ASN A 343 17.23 -2.71 23.82
C ASN A 343 16.97 -1.22 23.88
N PHE A 344 17.09 -0.50 22.75
CA PHE A 344 16.59 0.86 22.66
C PHE A 344 15.05 0.84 22.44
N TYR A 345 14.59 -0.04 21.53
CA TYR A 345 13.16 -0.31 21.31
C TYR A 345 12.78 -1.70 21.83
N GLY A 346 11.65 -1.74 22.54
CA GLY A 346 11.17 -2.95 23.20
C GLY A 346 11.87 -3.23 24.54
N GLU A 347 11.27 -4.08 25.35
CA GLU A 347 11.72 -4.38 26.70
C GLU A 347 12.97 -5.28 26.71
N ARG A 348 13.70 -5.27 27.83
CA ARG A 348 14.93 -6.04 28.02
C ARG A 348 14.75 -7.56 27.87
N ASP A 349 13.60 -8.07 28.30
CA ASP A 349 13.26 -9.49 28.25
C ASP A 349 12.84 -9.99 26.86
N LYS A 350 12.89 -9.11 25.85
CA LYS A 350 12.54 -9.43 24.45
C LYS A 350 13.78 -9.43 23.58
N ALA A 351 13.88 -10.46 22.73
CA ALA A 351 14.86 -10.54 21.67
C ALA A 351 14.14 -10.54 20.32
N PHE A 352 14.71 -9.87 19.34
CA PHE A 352 14.07 -9.63 18.04
C PHE A 352 14.95 -10.20 16.92
N GLN A 353 14.32 -10.93 16.00
CA GLN A 353 15.01 -11.48 14.83
C GLN A 353 14.14 -11.35 13.59
N TRP A 354 14.70 -10.81 12.53
CA TRP A 354 14.02 -10.78 11.23
C TRP A 354 14.19 -12.10 10.49
N ASP A 355 13.08 -12.65 9.99
CA ASP A 355 13.10 -13.80 9.09
C ASP A 355 12.85 -13.32 7.66
N ALA A 356 13.91 -13.22 6.87
CA ALA A 356 13.86 -12.77 5.49
C ALA A 356 13.05 -13.71 4.55
N LYS A 357 12.86 -14.99 4.94
CA LYS A 357 12.08 -15.94 4.13
C LYS A 357 10.58 -15.72 4.27
N THR A 358 10.14 -15.37 5.46
CA THR A 358 8.70 -15.16 5.76
C THR A 358 8.30 -13.69 5.77
N GLY A 359 9.27 -12.74 5.78
CA GLY A 359 9.02 -11.31 5.91
C GLY A 359 8.41 -10.93 7.27
N LYS A 360 8.76 -11.66 8.34
CA LYS A 360 8.20 -11.46 9.68
C LYS A 360 9.28 -11.16 10.71
N LEU A 361 8.89 -10.37 11.71
CA LEU A 361 9.67 -10.14 12.90
C LEU A 361 9.34 -11.21 13.95
N ALA A 362 10.31 -12.06 14.28
CA ALA A 362 10.21 -12.99 15.38
C ALA A 362 10.58 -12.28 16.69
N VAL A 363 9.66 -12.28 17.64
CA VAL A 363 9.84 -11.75 18.99
C VAL A 363 9.95 -12.93 19.95
N TYR A 364 11.06 -13.02 20.65
CA TYR A 364 11.32 -14.06 21.64
C TYR A 364 11.25 -13.48 23.04
N ASP A 365 10.58 -14.16 23.94
CA ASP A 365 10.73 -13.92 25.36
C ASP A 365 12.00 -14.62 25.84
N VAL A 366 12.98 -13.86 26.31
CA VAL A 366 14.32 -14.37 26.68
C VAL A 366 14.24 -15.33 27.87
N ASN A 367 13.28 -15.12 28.78
CA ASN A 367 13.11 -15.92 29.99
C ASN A 367 12.41 -17.26 29.74
N THR A 368 11.40 -17.25 28.86
CA THR A 368 10.55 -18.43 28.61
C THR A 368 10.88 -19.14 27.30
N GLY A 369 11.57 -18.45 26.36
CA GLY A 369 11.79 -18.93 25.00
C GLY A 369 10.55 -18.91 24.12
N ALA A 370 9.43 -18.35 24.59
CA ALA A 370 8.22 -18.20 23.81
C ALA A 370 8.49 -17.32 22.56
N LYS A 371 7.97 -17.74 21.42
CA LYS A 371 8.14 -17.05 20.13
C LYS A 371 6.81 -16.57 19.60
N GLU A 372 6.76 -15.33 19.16
CA GLU A 372 5.68 -14.72 18.42
C GLU A 372 6.21 -14.20 17.07
N GLU A 373 5.42 -14.30 16.00
CA GLU A 373 5.78 -13.78 14.67
C GLU A 373 4.84 -12.66 14.28
N LEU A 374 5.38 -11.48 14.08
CA LEU A 374 4.66 -10.25 13.79
C LEU A 374 4.96 -9.76 12.37
N SER A 375 3.97 -9.09 11.74
CA SER A 375 4.11 -8.49 10.41
C SER A 375 3.21 -7.25 10.27
N GLY A 376 3.55 -6.35 9.37
CA GLY A 376 2.78 -5.15 9.08
C GLY A 376 2.48 -4.31 10.31
N MET A 377 1.23 -3.97 10.56
CA MET A 377 0.79 -3.15 11.69
C MET A 377 1.18 -3.72 13.06
N GLN A 378 1.24 -5.05 13.21
CA GLN A 378 1.60 -5.69 14.48
C GLN A 378 3.00 -5.31 14.96
N ILE A 379 3.96 -5.12 14.02
CA ILE A 379 5.32 -4.66 14.35
C ILE A 379 5.29 -3.21 14.87
N LEU A 380 4.47 -2.37 14.27
CA LEU A 380 4.35 -0.97 14.63
C LEU A 380 3.63 -0.77 15.97
N GLU A 381 2.65 -1.61 16.29
CA GLU A 381 1.92 -1.56 17.56
C GLU A 381 2.84 -1.78 18.79
N ILE A 382 3.90 -2.59 18.63
CA ILE A 382 4.86 -2.85 19.70
C ILE A 382 6.07 -1.89 19.70
N LEU A 383 6.17 -0.96 18.72
CA LEU A 383 7.32 -0.05 18.58
C LEU A 383 7.29 1.02 19.68
N THR A 384 7.92 0.74 20.79
CA THR A 384 8.06 1.65 21.93
C THR A 384 9.50 1.69 22.41
N VAL A 385 9.97 2.85 22.88
CA VAL A 385 11.28 2.97 23.54
C VAL A 385 11.23 2.21 24.86
N ASN A 386 12.31 1.52 25.17
CA ASN A 386 12.44 0.69 26.38
C ASN A 386 12.08 1.46 27.65
N SER A 387 11.27 0.86 28.51
CA SER A 387 10.78 1.46 29.76
C SER A 387 11.91 1.84 30.72
N GLU A 388 13.03 1.12 30.73
CA GLU A 388 14.18 1.45 31.55
C GLU A 388 14.89 2.74 31.09
N LEU A 389 14.87 3.08 29.79
CA LEU A 389 15.42 4.32 29.26
C LEU A 389 14.52 5.52 29.56
N THR A 390 13.22 5.32 29.64
CA THR A 390 12.24 6.38 29.91
C THR A 390 11.97 6.60 31.41
N ALA A 391 12.48 5.71 32.28
CA ALA A 391 12.38 5.84 33.74
C ALA A 391 13.22 7.00 34.26
N THR A 392 13.03 7.36 35.53
CA THR A 392 13.87 8.35 36.24
C THR A 392 15.33 7.92 36.15
N ASP A 393 16.21 8.84 35.74
CA ASP A 393 17.64 8.58 35.47
C ASP A 393 17.91 7.54 34.35
N GLY A 394 16.90 7.11 33.61
CA GLY A 394 17.02 6.12 32.52
C GLY A 394 17.95 6.57 31.40
N HIS A 395 18.08 7.89 31.15
CA HIS A 395 19.00 8.45 30.18
C HIS A 395 20.48 8.05 30.44
N LYS A 396 20.85 7.75 31.70
CA LYS A 396 22.18 7.28 32.07
C LYS A 396 22.45 5.86 31.55
N LYS A 397 21.41 5.07 31.31
CA LYS A 397 21.49 3.71 30.75
C LYS A 397 21.61 3.70 29.22
N LEU A 398 21.45 4.85 28.54
CA LEU A 398 21.63 4.96 27.09
C LEU A 398 23.05 4.53 26.71
N ALA A 399 23.19 3.60 25.76
CA ALA A 399 24.44 3.00 25.40
C ALA A 399 25.24 3.89 24.43
N THR A 400 25.99 4.86 24.95
CA THR A 400 26.82 5.79 24.15
C THR A 400 28.25 5.35 24.01
N ARG A 401 28.77 4.51 24.93
CA ARG A 401 30.16 4.03 24.95
C ARG A 401 30.27 2.68 24.24
N SER A 402 31.37 2.40 23.54
CA SER A 402 31.65 1.10 22.96
C SER A 402 32.82 0.43 23.65
N GLY A 403 32.95 -0.90 23.50
CA GLY A 403 34.14 -1.64 23.88
C GLY A 403 35.26 -1.54 22.85
N GLU A 404 36.49 -1.89 23.27
CA GLU A 404 37.67 -1.99 22.41
C GLU A 404 37.47 -3.01 21.30
N ARG A 405 37.99 -2.72 20.11
CA ARG A 405 37.92 -3.59 18.94
C ARG A 405 39.29 -3.98 18.44
N ASP A 406 39.38 -5.14 17.81
CA ASP A 406 40.61 -5.57 17.14
C ASP A 406 40.79 -4.87 15.78
N GLU A 407 41.89 -5.15 15.08
CA GLU A 407 42.22 -4.61 13.75
C GLU A 407 41.17 -4.95 12.68
N ASN A 408 40.36 -5.98 12.91
CA ASN A 408 39.30 -6.41 12.02
C ASN A 408 37.92 -5.85 12.45
N GLY A 409 37.88 -5.02 13.50
CA GLY A 409 36.65 -4.42 14.03
C GLY A 409 35.83 -5.33 14.95
N ASN A 410 36.30 -6.51 15.36
CA ASN A 410 35.59 -7.38 16.29
C ASN A 410 35.77 -6.89 17.74
N LEU A 411 34.69 -6.90 18.52
CA LEU A 411 34.73 -6.55 19.95
C LEU A 411 35.67 -7.48 20.71
N LEU A 412 36.48 -6.90 21.60
CA LEU A 412 37.33 -7.60 22.55
C LEU A 412 36.62 -7.71 23.89
N PHE A 413 36.58 -8.92 24.43
CA PHE A 413 35.92 -9.22 25.69
C PHE A 413 36.97 -9.50 26.76
N LYS A 414 36.67 -9.08 27.99
CA LYS A 414 37.47 -9.25 29.14
C LYS A 414 37.42 -10.71 29.61
N THR A 415 38.59 -11.25 30.01
CA THR A 415 38.68 -12.58 30.61
C THR A 415 39.05 -12.48 32.08
N ALA A 416 38.69 -13.48 32.87
CA ALA A 416 39.06 -13.59 34.29
C ALA A 416 40.56 -13.56 34.53
N THR A 417 41.38 -13.91 33.55
CA THR A 417 42.83 -13.86 33.59
C THR A 417 43.44 -12.50 33.23
N GLY A 418 42.58 -11.50 32.90
CA GLY A 418 43.00 -10.16 32.49
C GLY A 418 43.47 -10.05 31.05
N THR A 419 43.31 -11.10 30.24
CA THR A 419 43.55 -11.08 28.79
C THR A 419 42.28 -10.75 28.04
N THR A 420 42.40 -10.35 26.77
CA THR A 420 41.26 -10.12 25.88
C THR A 420 41.02 -11.32 24.98
N THR A 421 39.76 -11.62 24.66
CA THR A 421 39.40 -12.69 23.73
C THR A 421 38.23 -12.27 22.85
N LYS A 422 38.06 -12.96 21.71
CA LYS A 422 36.94 -12.80 20.81
C LYS A 422 35.88 -13.85 21.12
N ILE A 423 34.62 -13.57 20.74
CA ILE A 423 33.59 -14.59 20.73
C ILE A 423 33.83 -15.50 19.52
N SER A 424 33.85 -16.81 19.77
CA SER A 424 34.22 -17.81 18.78
C SER A 424 32.99 -18.56 18.24
N THR A 425 33.07 -18.91 16.95
CA THR A 425 32.09 -19.81 16.30
C THR A 425 32.51 -21.27 16.36
N THR A 426 33.75 -21.61 16.79
CA THR A 426 34.37 -22.85 16.32
C THR A 426 34.72 -23.89 17.36
N THR A 427 34.63 -23.67 18.68
CA THR A 427 35.14 -24.70 19.61
C THR A 427 34.31 -24.87 20.88
N GLN A 428 33.55 -25.96 20.92
CA GLN A 428 32.89 -26.46 22.14
C GLN A 428 33.89 -26.76 23.29
N THR A 429 35.15 -27.00 23.00
CA THR A 429 36.19 -27.32 23.99
C THR A 429 36.63 -26.11 24.81
N GLU A 430 36.42 -24.90 24.31
CA GLU A 430 36.78 -23.65 25.01
C GLU A 430 35.55 -22.83 25.42
N ALA A 431 34.35 -23.34 25.15
CA ALA A 431 33.12 -22.64 25.47
C ALA A 431 32.87 -22.61 26.98
N LYS A 432 32.29 -21.48 27.44
CA LYS A 432 31.85 -21.32 28.82
C LYS A 432 30.67 -22.24 29.08
N THR A 433 30.65 -22.90 30.24
CA THR A 433 29.57 -23.75 30.67
C THR A 433 28.85 -23.16 31.88
N ASP A 434 27.58 -23.51 32.06
CA ASP A 434 26.83 -23.21 33.27
C ASP A 434 27.23 -24.16 34.41
N LYS A 435 26.60 -24.00 35.58
CA LYS A 435 26.81 -24.85 36.76
C LYS A 435 26.50 -26.34 36.56
N ASN A 436 25.72 -26.68 35.51
CA ASN A 436 25.35 -28.05 35.18
C ASN A 436 26.28 -28.66 34.12
N GLY A 437 27.22 -27.88 33.57
CA GLY A 437 28.10 -28.29 32.49
C GLY A 437 27.54 -28.08 31.08
N ASP A 438 26.39 -27.41 30.94
CA ASP A 438 25.78 -27.10 29.64
C ASP A 438 26.48 -25.91 28.99
N VAL A 439 26.74 -25.99 27.68
CA VAL A 439 27.46 -24.97 26.91
C VAL A 439 26.63 -23.68 26.82
N LEU A 440 27.26 -22.57 27.17
CA LEU A 440 26.65 -21.25 27.05
C LEU A 440 26.91 -20.64 25.67
N TYR A 441 25.85 -20.22 25.05
CA TYR A 441 25.85 -19.47 23.79
C TYR A 441 25.57 -18.00 24.07
N MET A 442 26.00 -17.13 23.16
CA MET A 442 25.61 -15.74 23.20
C MET A 442 24.13 -15.62 22.76
N ALA A 443 23.28 -15.06 23.61
CA ALA A 443 21.88 -14.81 23.27
C ALA A 443 21.73 -13.70 22.22
N LEU A 444 20.56 -13.59 21.60
CA LEU A 444 20.26 -12.50 20.65
C LEU A 444 20.35 -11.12 21.30
N ASP A 445 20.07 -11.01 22.59
CA ASP A 445 20.19 -9.78 23.39
C ASP A 445 21.62 -9.49 23.87
N GLY A 446 22.57 -10.36 23.53
CA GLY A 446 23.97 -10.25 23.97
C GLY A 446 24.27 -10.88 25.33
N GLY A 447 23.29 -11.47 26.01
CA GLY A 447 23.43 -12.24 27.23
C GLY A 447 23.94 -13.68 27.00
N THR A 448 23.76 -14.54 28.00
CA THR A 448 24.08 -15.97 27.93
C THR A 448 22.85 -16.83 27.83
N THR A 449 22.91 -17.91 27.07
CA THR A 449 21.80 -18.89 26.95
C THR A 449 22.34 -20.27 26.59
N THR A 450 21.66 -21.32 27.01
CA THR A 450 21.79 -22.67 26.49
C THR A 450 20.82 -22.98 25.35
N ASN A 451 19.89 -22.06 25.05
CA ASN A 451 18.92 -22.22 23.99
C ASN A 451 19.49 -21.75 22.63
N VAL A 452 19.80 -22.71 21.75
CA VAL A 452 20.36 -22.45 20.41
C VAL A 452 19.45 -21.54 19.56
N LYS A 453 18.13 -21.55 19.77
CA LYS A 453 17.19 -20.67 19.03
C LYS A 453 17.36 -19.20 19.38
N LEU A 454 17.81 -18.92 20.60
CA LEU A 454 18.07 -17.55 21.08
C LEU A 454 19.55 -17.17 20.96
N ALA A 455 20.44 -18.10 20.56
CA ALA A 455 21.86 -17.82 20.42
C ALA A 455 22.09 -16.79 19.30
N LYS A 456 22.94 -15.81 19.54
CA LYS A 456 23.49 -14.92 18.50
C LYS A 456 24.25 -15.79 17.49
N LYS A 457 24.05 -15.48 16.20
CA LYS A 457 24.66 -16.26 15.11
C LYS A 457 25.63 -15.40 14.31
N ASP A 458 26.63 -16.05 13.70
CA ASP A 458 27.50 -15.41 12.73
C ASP A 458 26.82 -15.21 11.36
N ALA A 459 27.56 -14.69 10.39
CA ALA A 459 27.09 -14.46 9.02
C ALA A 459 26.66 -15.75 8.28
N ASN A 460 27.11 -16.93 8.74
CA ASN A 460 26.76 -18.23 8.15
C ASN A 460 25.55 -18.88 8.84
N GLY A 461 25.04 -18.27 9.90
CA GLY A 461 23.95 -18.82 10.71
C GLY A 461 24.40 -19.77 11.82
N ASP A 462 25.71 -19.88 12.10
CA ASP A 462 26.26 -20.72 13.16
C ASP A 462 26.17 -20.02 14.52
N PRO A 463 25.83 -20.71 15.62
CA PRO A 463 25.73 -20.11 16.94
C PRO A 463 27.07 -19.63 17.46
N LEU A 464 27.09 -18.45 18.09
CA LEU A 464 28.27 -17.88 18.72
C LEU A 464 28.42 -18.41 20.14
N PHE A 465 29.61 -19.02 20.44
CA PHE A 465 29.94 -19.58 21.73
C PHE A 465 30.70 -18.56 22.58
N LEU A 466 30.40 -18.53 23.88
CA LEU A 466 31.21 -17.79 24.85
C LEU A 466 32.46 -18.57 25.19
N HIS A 467 33.63 -17.89 25.14
CA HIS A 467 34.86 -18.48 25.67
C HIS A 467 34.74 -18.73 27.18
N LYS A 468 35.29 -19.83 27.67
CA LYS A 468 35.20 -20.25 29.08
C LYS A 468 35.63 -19.18 30.11
N ASP A 469 36.60 -18.34 29.73
CA ASP A 469 37.19 -17.33 30.63
C ASP A 469 36.54 -15.94 30.48
N VAL A 470 35.55 -15.77 29.59
CA VAL A 470 34.89 -14.47 29.40
C VAL A 470 34.15 -14.06 30.67
N GLU A 471 34.41 -12.86 31.17
CA GLU A 471 33.61 -12.26 32.25
C GLU A 471 32.24 -11.84 31.71
N ILE A 472 31.20 -12.06 32.51
CA ILE A 472 29.83 -11.68 32.23
C ILE A 472 29.31 -10.75 33.33
N ASP A 473 28.46 -9.79 32.97
CA ASP A 473 27.78 -8.93 33.93
C ASP A 473 26.64 -9.66 34.67
N ASP A 474 25.94 -8.98 35.56
CA ASP A 474 24.79 -9.51 36.34
C ASP A 474 23.56 -9.87 35.46
N HIS A 475 23.56 -9.43 34.21
CA HIS A 475 22.52 -9.77 33.20
C HIS A 475 22.98 -10.90 32.26
N GLY A 476 24.15 -11.47 32.50
CA GLY A 476 24.69 -12.55 31.66
C GLY A 476 25.31 -12.07 30.35
N LYS A 477 25.55 -10.79 30.15
CA LYS A 477 26.23 -10.28 28.95
C LYS A 477 27.76 -10.30 29.10
N PRO A 478 28.49 -10.71 28.05
CA PRO A 478 29.96 -10.64 28.06
C PRO A 478 30.44 -9.19 28.24
N LEU A 479 31.41 -9.00 29.15
CA LEU A 479 32.00 -7.69 29.40
C LEU A 479 33.03 -7.36 28.34
N ALA A 480 32.81 -6.28 27.60
CA ALA A 480 33.80 -5.73 26.68
C ALA A 480 34.86 -4.93 27.42
N VAL A 481 36.03 -4.76 26.80
CA VAL A 481 37.09 -3.89 27.31
C VAL A 481 36.71 -2.43 27.03
N ASP A 482 36.70 -1.59 28.07
CA ASP A 482 36.40 -0.16 27.91
C ASP A 482 37.61 0.61 27.40
N VAL A 483 37.39 1.55 26.48
CA VAL A 483 38.45 2.37 25.90
C VAL A 483 38.57 3.72 26.59
N ASN A 484 37.42 4.37 26.86
CA ASN A 484 37.41 5.80 27.20
C ASN A 484 36.39 6.16 28.28
N GLY A 485 36.30 6.45 29.31
CA GLY A 485 35.38 6.85 30.37
C GLY A 485 34.00 7.41 29.94
N THR A 486 33.36 8.15 30.84
CA THR A 486 31.95 8.61 30.68
C THR A 486 31.72 9.58 29.54
N ALA A 487 32.76 10.19 28.99
CA ALA A 487 32.69 11.10 27.86
C ALA A 487 32.77 10.38 26.48
N ASP A 488 32.91 9.04 26.48
CA ASP A 488 32.99 8.27 25.25
C ASP A 488 31.64 8.18 24.57
N GLY A 489 31.58 8.72 23.35
CA GLY A 489 30.41 8.71 22.45
C GLY A 489 30.56 7.74 21.28
N SER A 490 31.53 6.85 21.29
CA SER A 490 31.90 5.99 20.17
C SER A 490 30.74 5.09 19.71
N ASN A 491 29.95 4.52 20.61
CA ASN A 491 28.79 3.73 20.23
C ASN A 491 27.66 4.62 19.64
N ALA A 492 27.51 5.85 20.12
CA ALA A 492 26.54 6.80 19.56
C ALA A 492 26.90 7.17 18.10
N VAL A 493 28.21 7.28 17.77
CA VAL A 493 28.66 7.43 16.38
C VAL A 493 28.18 6.26 15.51
N TRP A 494 28.33 5.03 15.99
CA TRP A 494 27.92 3.85 15.26
C TRP A 494 26.40 3.77 15.06
N VAL A 495 25.62 4.13 16.09
CA VAL A 495 24.15 4.20 15.97
C VAL A 495 23.75 5.28 14.97
N ALA A 496 24.34 6.49 15.05
CA ALA A 496 24.07 7.56 14.08
C ALA A 496 24.41 7.14 12.64
N ALA A 497 25.49 6.39 12.45
CA ALA A 497 25.92 5.92 11.14
C ALA A 497 24.90 4.98 10.46
N LEU A 498 24.05 4.28 11.21
CA LEU A 498 23.01 3.41 10.67
C LEU A 498 21.97 4.17 9.80
N PHE A 499 21.82 5.47 10.00
CA PHE A 499 20.88 6.29 9.26
C PHE A 499 21.39 6.67 7.87
N ASN A 500 22.70 6.97 7.74
CA ASN A 500 23.30 7.57 6.53
C ASN A 500 24.27 6.68 5.79
N CYS A 501 24.81 5.63 6.43
CA CYS A 501 25.83 4.78 5.84
C CYS A 501 25.29 3.42 5.45
N GLU A 502 25.92 2.83 4.43
CA GLU A 502 25.70 1.42 4.12
C GLU A 502 26.08 0.56 5.32
N ARG A 503 25.19 -0.36 5.71
CA ARG A 503 25.35 -1.22 6.90
C ARG A 503 26.67 -1.96 6.97
N ASP A 504 27.20 -2.37 5.82
CA ASP A 504 28.44 -3.18 5.73
C ASP A 504 29.71 -2.41 6.13
N LYS A 505 29.62 -1.08 6.25
CA LYS A 505 30.78 -0.22 6.52
C LYS A 505 30.76 0.39 7.92
N THR A 506 29.69 0.23 8.68
CA THR A 506 29.49 0.98 9.93
C THR A 506 29.86 0.21 11.18
N SER A 507 29.56 -1.08 11.24
CA SER A 507 29.93 -1.93 12.37
C SER A 507 29.98 -3.40 11.98
N PRO A 508 30.98 -4.17 12.43
CA PRO A 508 31.06 -5.61 12.24
C PRO A 508 29.88 -6.37 12.87
N GLU A 509 29.27 -5.82 13.92
CA GLU A 509 28.10 -6.43 14.60
C GLU A 509 26.81 -6.28 13.86
N VAL A 510 26.74 -5.34 12.90
CA VAL A 510 25.56 -5.07 12.06
C VAL A 510 25.59 -5.89 10.76
N ASN A 511 26.65 -6.63 10.49
CA ASN A 511 26.79 -7.52 9.34
C ASN A 511 25.85 -8.74 9.46
N GLY A 512 24.55 -8.54 9.23
CA GLY A 512 23.59 -9.63 9.02
C GLY A 512 23.39 -9.88 7.53
N THR A 513 23.31 -11.14 7.13
CA THR A 513 22.95 -11.55 5.77
C THR A 513 21.50 -11.21 5.42
N ASP A 514 20.66 -10.94 6.40
CA ASP A 514 19.24 -10.62 6.25
C ASP A 514 19.06 -9.11 6.19
N ARG A 515 19.20 -8.56 4.98
CA ARG A 515 19.10 -7.12 4.73
C ARG A 515 17.66 -6.67 4.61
N LEU A 516 17.08 -6.27 5.71
CA LEU A 516 15.70 -5.82 5.82
C LEU A 516 15.42 -4.58 4.96
N ILE A 517 16.37 -3.66 4.88
CA ILE A 517 16.28 -2.42 4.10
C ILE A 517 17.18 -2.42 2.84
N GLY A 518 17.53 -3.59 2.33
CA GLY A 518 18.44 -3.74 1.19
C GLY A 518 19.89 -3.35 1.52
N ASN A 519 20.63 -2.86 0.52
CA ASN A 519 22.04 -2.50 0.63
C ASN A 519 22.26 -1.05 1.08
N GLY A 520 21.19 -0.26 1.21
CA GLY A 520 21.25 1.17 1.52
C GLY A 520 21.19 1.50 3.00
N SER A 521 21.25 2.78 3.30
CA SER A 521 20.97 3.37 4.61
C SER A 521 19.45 3.45 4.85
N LEU A 522 19.05 3.75 6.09
CA LEU A 522 17.66 3.98 6.43
C LEU A 522 17.05 5.14 5.63
N TYR A 523 17.82 6.24 5.43
CA TYR A 523 17.40 7.35 4.57
C TYR A 523 17.21 6.93 3.11
N SER A 524 18.14 6.13 2.58
CA SER A 524 18.02 5.63 1.21
C SER A 524 16.80 4.75 1.03
N TYR A 525 16.51 3.90 2.00
CA TYR A 525 15.32 3.04 2.00
C TYR A 525 14.04 3.88 2.01
N TYR A 526 13.93 4.84 2.92
CA TYR A 526 12.77 5.72 3.01
C TYR A 526 12.57 6.52 1.71
N ASN A 527 13.61 7.18 1.22
CA ASN A 527 13.54 7.97 -0.02
C ASN A 527 13.18 7.11 -1.23
N THR A 528 13.71 5.89 -1.36
CA THR A 528 13.34 4.98 -2.44
C THR A 528 11.89 4.56 -2.33
N SER A 529 11.41 4.29 -1.12
CA SER A 529 10.00 3.95 -0.87
C SER A 529 9.06 5.09 -1.26
N MET A 530 9.44 6.35 -0.97
CA MET A 530 8.65 7.53 -1.32
C MET A 530 8.74 7.88 -2.82
N THR A 531 9.90 7.67 -3.47
CA THR A 531 10.04 7.96 -4.92
C THR A 531 9.31 6.96 -5.80
N THR A 532 9.14 5.71 -5.37
CA THR A 532 8.28 4.75 -6.08
C THR A 532 6.82 5.19 -6.08
N MET A 533 6.35 5.91 -5.06
CA MET A 533 5.00 6.51 -5.05
C MET A 533 4.80 7.58 -6.14
N GLY A 534 5.85 8.32 -6.52
CA GLY A 534 5.76 9.40 -7.51
C GLY A 534 6.08 8.98 -8.95
N SER A 535 6.51 7.74 -9.18
CA SER A 535 6.93 7.23 -10.49
C SER A 535 5.89 6.33 -11.17
N ASP A 536 4.94 5.79 -10.43
CA ASP A 536 3.83 4.96 -10.91
C ASP A 536 2.56 5.79 -11.14
#